data_831afbd12d374efb77a46cd78cb38d4e
#
_entry.id   831afbd12d374efb77a46cd78cb38d4e
#
_cell.length_a   1.000
_cell.length_b   1.000
_cell.length_c   1.000
_cell.angle_alpha   90.00
_cell.angle_beta   90.00
_cell.angle_gamma   90.00
#
_symmetry.space_group_name_H-M   'P 1'
#
loop_
_entity.id
_entity.type
_entity.pdbx_description
1 polymer ?
#
loop_
_entity_poly.entity_id
_entity_poly.type
_entity_poly.pdbx_seq_one_letter_code
_entity_poly.pdbx_strand_id
1 'polypeptide(L)'
;MTIEKASAADQAEILALYRSLIGRPGCTWCEEYPDEEIAAEDLHSGSLYCARENGSIVGAVSIEWRDEEVEHFDCWSKENEPAAYLSRVAVSRSAQGKGLAKELMRRAMAERKARGIKTARYPVSPGNEAAMRAYRALAFDFSGEADAFGQHWLCYEKRL
;
A
#
# COMPACT_ATOMS: atom_id res chain seq x y z
N MET A 1 -11.00 -8.63 14.92
CA MET A 1 -10.03 -8.28 13.86
C MET A 1 -8.95 -7.40 14.47
N THR A 2 -7.70 -7.74 14.27
CA THR A 2 -6.52 -7.00 14.76
C THR A 2 -5.70 -6.51 13.58
N ILE A 3 -5.09 -5.32 13.72
CA ILE A 3 -4.11 -4.79 12.75
C ILE A 3 -2.78 -4.63 13.46
N GLU A 4 -1.77 -5.26 12.92
CA GLU A 4 -0.44 -5.33 13.53
C GLU A 4 0.65 -5.31 12.48
N LYS A 5 1.88 -5.09 12.90
CA LYS A 5 3.05 -5.25 12.05
C LYS A 5 3.23 -6.72 11.72
N ALA A 6 3.40 -7.03 10.44
CA ALA A 6 3.65 -8.39 10.01
C ALA A 6 5.07 -8.85 10.38
N SER A 7 5.24 -10.15 10.52
CA SER A 7 6.50 -10.81 10.85
C SER A 7 6.94 -11.76 9.73
N ALA A 8 8.17 -12.24 9.77
CA ALA A 8 8.67 -13.20 8.79
C ALA A 8 7.84 -14.49 8.71
N ALA A 9 7.19 -14.90 9.81
CA ALA A 9 6.29 -16.07 9.82
C ALA A 9 5.03 -15.88 8.94
N ASP A 10 4.70 -14.65 8.58
CA ASP A 10 3.50 -14.30 7.83
C ASP A 10 3.68 -14.31 6.31
N GLN A 11 4.93 -14.46 5.85
CA GLN A 11 5.29 -14.32 4.44
C GLN A 11 4.45 -15.18 3.50
N ALA A 12 4.29 -16.46 3.82
CA ALA A 12 3.54 -17.39 2.97
C ALA A 12 2.05 -16.99 2.87
N GLU A 13 1.45 -16.56 3.97
CA GLU A 13 0.04 -16.17 4.01
C GLU A 13 -0.19 -14.83 3.30
N ILE A 14 0.75 -13.89 3.41
CA ILE A 14 0.73 -12.61 2.67
C ILE A 14 0.84 -12.85 1.17
N LEU A 15 1.76 -13.70 0.73
CA LEU A 15 1.87 -14.08 -0.69
C LEU A 15 0.61 -14.74 -1.21
N ALA A 16 0.00 -15.65 -0.44
CA ALA A 16 -1.28 -16.25 -0.79
C ALA A 16 -2.38 -15.19 -0.94
N LEU A 17 -2.41 -14.18 -0.05
CA LEU A 17 -3.34 -13.06 -0.17
C LEU A 17 -3.09 -12.28 -1.47
N TYR A 18 -1.85 -11.91 -1.79
CA TYR A 18 -1.51 -11.18 -3.03
C TYR A 18 -1.95 -11.95 -4.27
N ARG A 19 -1.61 -13.24 -4.36
CA ARG A 19 -1.99 -14.12 -5.48
C ARG A 19 -3.50 -14.25 -5.64
N SER A 20 -4.26 -14.22 -4.55
CA SER A 20 -5.72 -14.27 -4.59
C SER A 20 -6.38 -13.06 -5.26
N LEU A 21 -5.63 -11.98 -5.47
CA LEU A 21 -6.10 -10.74 -6.09
C LEU A 21 -5.76 -10.63 -7.58
N ILE A 22 -4.84 -11.44 -8.08
CA ILE A 22 -4.44 -11.44 -9.50
C ILE A 22 -5.67 -11.67 -10.39
N GLY A 23 -5.73 -10.90 -11.49
CA GLY A 23 -6.83 -10.98 -12.45
C GLY A 23 -8.12 -10.28 -12.03
N ARG A 24 -8.14 -9.59 -10.88
CA ARG A 24 -9.31 -8.80 -10.47
C ARG A 24 -9.30 -7.42 -11.11
N PRO A 25 -10.48 -6.83 -11.30
CA PRO A 25 -10.59 -5.46 -11.83
C PRO A 25 -9.75 -4.47 -11.02
N GLY A 26 -8.89 -3.72 -11.70
CA GLY A 26 -7.99 -2.74 -11.09
C GLY A 26 -6.72 -3.32 -10.43
N CYS A 27 -6.57 -4.63 -10.37
CA CYS A 27 -5.32 -5.25 -9.93
C CYS A 27 -4.35 -5.33 -11.13
N THR A 28 -3.17 -4.73 -10.97
CA THR A 28 -2.09 -4.76 -11.96
C THR A 28 -1.04 -5.84 -11.68
N TRP A 29 -1.27 -6.65 -10.67
CA TRP A 29 -0.34 -7.70 -10.24
C TRP A 29 -0.40 -8.92 -11.14
N CYS A 30 0.72 -9.66 -11.16
CA CYS A 30 0.90 -10.91 -11.89
C CYS A 30 1.63 -11.94 -11.02
N GLU A 31 1.97 -13.10 -11.57
CA GLU A 31 2.66 -14.13 -10.81
C GLU A 31 4.09 -13.74 -10.40
N GLU A 32 4.71 -12.86 -11.20
CA GLU A 32 6.05 -12.34 -10.97
C GLU A 32 6.09 -11.10 -10.06
N TYR A 33 4.93 -10.49 -9.72
CA TYR A 33 4.87 -9.31 -8.87
C TYR A 33 3.52 -9.17 -8.14
N PRO A 34 3.51 -8.95 -6.80
CA PRO A 34 4.65 -9.06 -5.87
C PRO A 34 5.11 -10.52 -5.67
N ASP A 35 6.40 -10.74 -5.65
CA ASP A 35 7.01 -12.06 -5.45
C ASP A 35 7.45 -12.31 -3.99
N GLU A 36 8.15 -13.41 -3.77
CA GLU A 36 8.65 -13.79 -2.45
C GLU A 36 9.74 -12.85 -1.94
N GLU A 37 10.58 -12.33 -2.83
CA GLU A 37 11.69 -11.44 -2.49
C GLU A 37 11.14 -10.09 -2.01
N ILE A 38 10.19 -9.52 -2.73
CA ILE A 38 9.51 -8.27 -2.35
C ILE A 38 8.77 -8.42 -1.01
N ALA A 39 8.06 -9.53 -0.80
CA ALA A 39 7.38 -9.76 0.47
C ALA A 39 8.38 -9.92 1.63
N ALA A 40 9.50 -10.60 1.41
CA ALA A 40 10.57 -10.75 2.41
C ALA A 40 11.22 -9.41 2.75
N GLU A 41 11.48 -8.56 1.76
CA GLU A 41 12.04 -7.23 1.93
C GLU A 41 11.13 -6.30 2.74
N ASP A 42 9.84 -6.28 2.42
CA ASP A 42 8.82 -5.53 3.18
C ASP A 42 8.75 -5.96 4.65
N LEU A 43 8.84 -7.26 4.89
CA LEU A 43 8.86 -7.83 6.25
C LEU A 43 10.15 -7.45 6.98
N HIS A 44 11.29 -7.59 6.32
CA HIS A 44 12.60 -7.28 6.91
C HIS A 44 12.74 -5.79 7.25
N SER A 45 12.31 -4.90 6.37
CA SER A 45 12.31 -3.45 6.58
C SER A 45 11.29 -3.01 7.63
N GLY A 46 10.37 -3.88 8.01
CA GLY A 46 9.27 -3.57 8.91
C GLY A 46 8.26 -2.59 8.30
N SER A 47 8.13 -2.61 6.99
CA SER A 47 7.19 -1.77 6.25
C SER A 47 5.79 -2.37 6.16
N LEU A 48 5.65 -3.69 6.38
CA LEU A 48 4.41 -4.42 6.17
C LEU A 48 3.53 -4.49 7.42
N TYR A 49 2.25 -4.18 7.23
CA TYR A 49 1.19 -4.34 8.23
C TYR A 49 0.15 -5.31 7.70
N CYS A 50 -0.39 -6.15 8.58
CA CYS A 50 -1.46 -7.08 8.24
C CYS A 50 -2.66 -6.95 9.18
N ALA A 51 -3.83 -7.32 8.66
CA ALA A 51 -5.05 -7.46 9.42
C ALA A 51 -5.42 -8.94 9.54
N ARG A 52 -5.72 -9.39 10.76
CA ARG A 52 -6.13 -10.78 11.05
C ARG A 52 -7.58 -10.85 11.51
N GLU A 53 -8.28 -11.80 10.97
CA GLU A 53 -9.62 -12.22 11.41
C GLU A 53 -9.61 -13.72 11.64
N ASN A 54 -9.99 -14.15 12.86
CA ASN A 54 -9.98 -15.57 13.25
C ASN A 54 -8.62 -16.28 13.03
N GLY A 55 -7.53 -15.57 13.25
CA GLY A 55 -6.17 -16.10 13.09
C GLY A 55 -5.59 -16.02 11.67
N SER A 56 -6.40 -15.74 10.66
CA SER A 56 -5.96 -15.65 9.27
C SER A 56 -5.75 -14.21 8.81
N ILE A 57 -4.78 -13.98 7.93
CA ILE A 57 -4.53 -12.68 7.31
C ILE A 57 -5.60 -12.41 6.24
N VAL A 58 -6.34 -11.32 6.44
CA VAL A 58 -7.41 -10.89 5.53
C VAL A 58 -7.12 -9.57 4.84
N GLY A 59 -6.02 -8.92 5.18
CA GLY A 59 -5.57 -7.70 4.53
C GLY A 59 -4.11 -7.40 4.84
N ALA A 60 -3.46 -6.66 3.94
CA ALA A 60 -2.09 -6.21 4.10
C ALA A 60 -1.89 -4.83 3.45
N VAL A 61 -0.88 -4.10 3.91
CA VAL A 61 -0.38 -2.87 3.30
C VAL A 61 1.10 -2.73 3.60
N SER A 62 1.90 -2.32 2.61
CA SER A 62 3.25 -1.86 2.82
C SER A 62 3.30 -0.33 2.88
N ILE A 63 4.14 0.22 3.75
CA ILE A 63 4.46 1.64 3.79
C ILE A 63 5.97 1.80 3.96
N GLU A 64 6.62 2.07 2.85
CA GLU A 64 8.08 2.14 2.77
C GLU A 64 8.60 3.51 3.17
N TRP A 65 9.78 3.53 3.79
CA TRP A 65 10.49 4.77 4.11
C TRP A 65 11.02 5.47 2.88
N ARG A 66 11.30 4.69 1.87
CA ARG A 66 11.86 5.08 0.60
C ARG A 66 11.39 4.10 -0.46
N ASP A 67 11.11 4.60 -1.63
CA ASP A 67 10.84 3.82 -2.82
C ASP A 67 11.67 4.40 -3.95
N GLU A 68 12.82 3.75 -4.23
CA GLU A 68 13.81 4.25 -5.18
C GLU A 68 13.27 4.45 -6.59
N GLU A 69 12.21 3.75 -6.95
CA GLU A 69 11.58 3.84 -8.27
C GLU A 69 10.54 4.96 -8.31
N VAL A 70 9.69 5.03 -7.29
CA VAL A 70 8.54 5.94 -7.22
C VAL A 70 8.93 7.33 -6.71
N GLU A 71 9.94 7.44 -5.85
CA GLU A 71 10.36 8.71 -5.26
C GLU A 71 10.84 9.74 -6.31
N HIS A 72 11.25 9.27 -7.49
CA HIS A 72 11.73 10.10 -8.59
C HIS A 72 10.62 10.62 -9.52
N PHE A 73 9.37 10.30 -9.26
CA PHE A 73 8.27 10.85 -10.04
C PHE A 73 8.19 12.37 -9.88
N ASP A 74 8.09 13.10 -10.98
CA ASP A 74 8.03 14.57 -10.98
C ASP A 74 6.72 15.12 -10.41
N CYS A 75 5.73 14.24 -10.18
CA CYS A 75 4.44 14.61 -9.62
C CYS A 75 4.46 14.91 -8.10
N TRP A 76 5.54 14.59 -7.40
CA TRP A 76 5.63 14.83 -5.96
C TRP A 76 6.03 16.25 -5.61
N SER A 77 5.39 16.82 -4.59
CA SER A 77 5.77 18.11 -4.04
C SER A 77 7.06 18.00 -3.21
N LYS A 78 8.10 18.72 -3.61
CA LYS A 78 9.40 18.73 -2.90
C LYS A 78 9.30 19.31 -1.49
N GLU A 79 8.32 20.12 -1.21
CA GLU A 79 8.10 20.75 0.11
C GLU A 79 7.52 19.75 1.13
N ASN A 80 7.05 18.60 0.67
CA ASN A 80 6.38 17.59 1.48
C ASN A 80 7.33 16.46 1.95
N GLU A 81 8.61 16.71 2.05
CA GLU A 81 9.61 15.77 2.56
C GLU A 81 9.77 15.88 4.10
N PRO A 82 10.15 14.83 4.82
CA PRO A 82 10.30 13.45 4.34
C PRO A 82 8.94 12.76 4.13
N ALA A 83 8.87 11.91 3.10
CA ALA A 83 7.68 11.17 2.73
C ALA A 83 7.86 9.65 2.91
N ALA A 84 6.76 8.94 3.11
CA ALA A 84 6.68 7.49 3.03
C ALA A 84 5.72 7.08 1.90
N TYR A 85 5.96 5.91 1.33
CA TYR A 85 5.27 5.43 0.14
C TYR A 85 4.39 4.23 0.49
N LEU A 86 3.09 4.39 0.31
CA LEU A 86 2.13 3.30 0.43
C LEU A 86 2.17 2.44 -0.82
N SER A 87 2.23 1.14 -0.63
CA SER A 87 2.22 0.16 -1.72
C SER A 87 1.52 -1.13 -1.29
N ARG A 88 1.24 -1.97 -2.25
CA ARG A 88 0.73 -3.34 -2.05
C ARG A 88 -0.45 -3.44 -1.07
N VAL A 89 -1.44 -2.55 -1.23
CA VAL A 89 -2.68 -2.63 -0.44
C VAL A 89 -3.51 -3.81 -0.93
N ALA A 90 -3.70 -4.78 -0.08
CA ALA A 90 -4.41 -6.03 -0.36
C ALA A 90 -5.53 -6.24 0.66
N VAL A 91 -6.72 -6.62 0.20
CA VAL A 91 -7.84 -7.02 1.06
C VAL A 91 -8.52 -8.24 0.46
N SER A 92 -8.62 -9.31 1.24
CA SER A 92 -9.29 -10.55 0.83
C SER A 92 -10.76 -10.29 0.46
N ARG A 93 -11.30 -11.12 -0.42
CA ARG A 93 -12.69 -10.97 -0.89
C ARG A 93 -13.70 -10.94 0.25
N SER A 94 -13.52 -11.76 1.27
CA SER A 94 -14.41 -11.85 2.44
C SER A 94 -14.39 -10.61 3.33
N ALA A 95 -13.30 -9.83 3.28
CA ALA A 95 -13.10 -8.63 4.08
C ALA A 95 -13.31 -7.31 3.31
N GLN A 96 -13.57 -7.38 1.99
CA GLN A 96 -13.85 -6.19 1.18
C GLN A 96 -15.16 -5.51 1.56
N GLY A 97 -15.29 -4.23 1.23
CA GLY A 97 -16.50 -3.43 1.53
C GLY A 97 -16.66 -3.00 2.99
N LYS A 98 -15.82 -3.49 3.90
CA LYS A 98 -15.87 -3.21 5.35
C LYS A 98 -14.95 -2.08 5.80
N GLY A 99 -14.30 -1.37 4.88
CA GLY A 99 -13.37 -0.27 5.20
C GLY A 99 -11.97 -0.70 5.65
N LEU A 100 -11.63 -1.99 5.55
CA LEU A 100 -10.37 -2.54 6.04
C LEU A 100 -9.12 -1.89 5.41
N ALA A 101 -9.13 -1.63 4.10
CA ALA A 101 -8.03 -0.95 3.43
C ALA A 101 -7.73 0.42 4.07
N LYS A 102 -8.78 1.20 4.38
CA LYS A 102 -8.63 2.50 5.05
C LYS A 102 -8.01 2.38 6.43
N GLU A 103 -8.44 1.37 7.19
CA GLU A 103 -7.94 1.18 8.54
C GLU A 103 -6.48 0.70 8.57
N LEU A 104 -6.10 -0.20 7.67
CA LEU A 104 -4.71 -0.61 7.45
C LEU A 104 -3.82 0.60 7.13
N MET A 105 -4.23 1.42 6.16
CA MET A 105 -3.48 2.62 5.78
C MET A 105 -3.38 3.63 6.91
N ARG A 106 -4.47 3.87 7.67
CA ARG A 106 -4.42 4.75 8.84
C ARG A 106 -3.40 4.29 9.87
N ARG A 107 -3.41 3.00 10.17
CA ARG A 107 -2.46 2.42 11.15
C ARG A 107 -1.03 2.57 10.70
N ALA A 108 -0.75 2.23 9.44
CA ALA A 108 0.58 2.34 8.85
C ALA A 108 1.08 3.81 8.82
N MET A 109 0.23 4.74 8.39
CA MET A 109 0.55 6.17 8.35
C MET A 109 0.77 6.75 9.76
N ALA A 110 -0.02 6.34 10.75
CA ALA A 110 0.12 6.83 12.12
C ALA A 110 1.49 6.48 12.71
N GLU A 111 1.99 5.28 12.45
CA GLU A 111 3.33 4.88 12.90
C GLU A 111 4.44 5.66 12.18
N ARG A 112 4.30 5.90 10.87
CA ARG A 112 5.26 6.72 10.12
C ARG A 112 5.28 8.16 10.62
N LYS A 113 4.11 8.74 10.88
CA LYS A 113 3.99 10.06 11.51
C LYS A 113 4.71 10.12 12.86
N ALA A 114 4.51 9.14 13.72
CA ALA A 114 5.18 9.06 15.02
C ALA A 114 6.71 8.99 14.92
N ARG A 115 7.25 8.60 13.76
CA ARG A 115 8.68 8.56 13.46
C ARG A 115 9.17 9.78 12.66
N GLY A 116 8.36 10.84 12.53
CA GLY A 116 8.76 12.10 11.92
C GLY A 116 8.50 12.20 10.41
N ILE A 117 7.84 11.23 9.80
CA ILE A 117 7.40 11.35 8.40
C ILE A 117 6.27 12.37 8.31
N LYS A 118 6.36 13.27 7.36
CA LYS A 118 5.41 14.37 7.18
C LYS A 118 4.32 14.09 6.15
N THR A 119 4.60 13.20 5.21
CA THR A 119 3.71 12.96 4.06
C THR A 119 3.67 11.48 3.71
N ALA A 120 2.48 10.99 3.40
CA ALA A 120 2.28 9.71 2.74
C ALA A 120 2.00 9.94 1.25
N ARG A 121 2.63 9.17 0.39
CA ARG A 121 2.52 9.19 -1.07
C ARG A 121 1.98 7.87 -1.60
N TYR A 122 1.24 7.94 -2.68
CA TYR A 122 0.66 6.76 -3.29
C TYR A 122 0.43 6.93 -4.79
N PRO A 123 1.09 6.16 -5.66
CA PRO A 123 0.74 6.05 -7.06
C PRO A 123 -0.34 4.97 -7.24
N VAL A 124 -1.35 5.23 -8.05
CA VAL A 124 -2.44 4.30 -8.30
C VAL A 124 -2.75 4.20 -9.79
N SER A 125 -3.06 3.01 -10.27
CA SER A 125 -3.58 2.80 -11.62
C SER A 125 -4.97 3.46 -11.76
N PRO A 126 -5.25 4.19 -12.87
CA PRO A 126 -6.56 4.80 -13.12
C PRO A 126 -7.72 3.81 -13.08
N GLY A 127 -7.48 2.54 -13.43
CA GLY A 127 -8.48 1.48 -13.39
C GLY A 127 -8.80 0.93 -11.99
N ASN A 128 -8.04 1.32 -10.96
CA ASN A 128 -8.26 0.84 -9.60
C ASN A 128 -9.23 1.75 -8.82
N GLU A 129 -10.50 1.71 -9.21
CA GLU A 129 -11.53 2.54 -8.58
C GLU A 129 -11.73 2.25 -7.09
N ALA A 130 -11.53 1.01 -6.65
CA ALA A 130 -11.66 0.63 -5.24
C ALA A 130 -10.59 1.30 -4.39
N ALA A 131 -9.35 1.33 -4.86
CA ALA A 131 -8.26 2.05 -4.22
C ALA A 131 -8.53 3.55 -4.20
N MET A 132 -8.91 4.14 -5.33
CA MET A 132 -9.21 5.57 -5.41
C MET A 132 -10.32 6.01 -4.45
N ARG A 133 -11.37 5.19 -4.26
CA ARG A 133 -12.40 5.45 -3.25
C ARG A 133 -11.83 5.45 -1.83
N ALA A 134 -10.95 4.50 -1.51
CA ALA A 134 -10.31 4.44 -0.20
C ALA A 134 -9.45 5.67 0.08
N TYR A 135 -8.70 6.15 -0.92
CA TYR A 135 -7.82 7.33 -0.76
C TYR A 135 -8.59 8.63 -0.62
N ARG A 136 -9.64 8.81 -1.40
CA ARG A 136 -10.56 9.96 -1.21
C ARG A 136 -11.13 10.00 0.20
N ALA A 137 -11.54 8.85 0.73
CA ALA A 137 -12.06 8.75 2.09
C ALA A 137 -11.00 8.99 3.18
N LEU A 138 -9.71 8.95 2.85
CA LEU A 138 -8.58 9.29 3.71
C LEU A 138 -8.06 10.71 3.50
N ALA A 139 -8.72 11.51 2.65
CA ALA A 139 -8.32 12.87 2.28
C ALA A 139 -6.88 12.95 1.73
N PHE A 140 -6.56 12.08 0.77
CA PHE A 140 -5.40 12.28 -0.08
C PHE A 140 -5.73 13.29 -1.17
N ASP A 141 -4.79 14.17 -1.45
CA ASP A 141 -4.87 15.17 -2.51
C ASP A 141 -4.17 14.66 -3.77
N PHE A 142 -4.77 14.92 -4.93
CA PHE A 142 -4.13 14.62 -6.21
C PHE A 142 -2.93 15.54 -6.42
N SER A 143 -1.76 14.98 -6.69
CA SER A 143 -0.52 15.72 -6.87
C SER A 143 -0.03 15.75 -8.32
N GLY A 144 -0.50 14.86 -9.18
CA GLY A 144 -0.12 14.81 -10.58
C GLY A 144 -0.15 13.40 -11.15
N GLU A 145 0.49 13.23 -12.28
CA GLU A 145 0.52 11.97 -13.04
C GLU A 145 1.96 11.59 -13.38
N ALA A 146 2.19 10.31 -13.58
CA ALA A 146 3.49 9.78 -14.00
C ALA A 146 3.30 8.58 -14.95
N ASP A 147 4.20 8.45 -15.91
CA ASP A 147 4.30 7.26 -16.77
C ASP A 147 5.56 6.49 -16.38
N ALA A 148 5.38 5.28 -15.88
CA ALA A 148 6.46 4.42 -15.44
C ALA A 148 6.06 2.94 -15.52
N PHE A 149 7.05 2.05 -15.67
CA PHE A 149 6.83 0.59 -15.73
C PHE A 149 5.83 0.16 -16.81
N GLY A 150 5.78 0.90 -17.92
CA GLY A 150 4.83 0.63 -19.02
C GLY A 150 3.37 0.94 -18.69
N GLN A 151 3.12 1.71 -17.62
CA GLN A 151 1.80 2.07 -17.13
C GLN A 151 1.68 3.56 -16.85
N HIS A 152 0.45 4.06 -16.85
CA HIS A 152 0.10 5.39 -16.40
C HIS A 152 -0.35 5.36 -14.94
N TRP A 153 0.11 6.33 -14.15
CA TRP A 153 -0.15 6.44 -12.71
C TRP A 153 -0.76 7.76 -12.34
N LEU A 154 -1.77 7.71 -11.48
CA LEU A 154 -2.29 8.87 -10.76
C LEU A 154 -1.59 8.95 -9.42
N CYS A 155 -1.02 10.11 -9.09
CA CYS A 155 -0.22 10.31 -7.88
C CYS A 155 -1.01 11.10 -6.84
N TYR A 156 -1.00 10.63 -5.62
CA TYR A 156 -1.69 11.25 -4.50
C TYR A 156 -0.76 11.44 -3.31
N GLU A 157 -0.88 12.55 -2.61
CA GLU A 157 -0.16 12.87 -1.39
C GLU A 157 -1.12 13.19 -0.25
N LYS A 158 -0.70 12.91 0.98
CA LYS A 158 -1.40 13.30 2.19
C LYS A 158 -0.41 13.76 3.25
N ARG A 159 -0.61 14.97 3.79
CA ARG A 159 0.10 15.40 5.02
C ARG A 159 -0.39 14.60 6.22
N LEU A 160 0.58 14.11 7.01
CA LEU A 160 0.33 13.28 8.18
C LEU A 160 0.22 14.08 9.49
#